data_0400cf837ed310564956629296d732e5
#
_entry.id   0400cf837ed310564956629296d732e5
#
_cell.length_a   1.000
_cell.length_b   1.000
_cell.length_c   1.000
_cell.angle_alpha   90.00
_cell.angle_beta   90.00
_cell.angle_gamma   90.00
#
_symmetry.space_group_name_H-M   'P 1'
#
loop_
_entity.id
_entity.type
_entity.pdbx_description
1 polymer ?
#
loop_
_entity_poly.entity_id
_entity_poly.type
_entity_poly.pdbx_seq_one_letter_code
_entity_poly.pdbx_strand_id
1 'polypeptide(L)'
;MQEEIEQKSFNLMISTTKLSARTVLRAVKAALRLYQSKASQGKQSVRTLLRQNRGVSSVEISKTGIRGLERYAKKYGIDYAIRKDTSEVPPRYLVFFKAPDAEAFQSAFREYSASLLNKDKRPSVLAKLHELVQAAAELPGKVRHKEQERGL
;
A
#
# COMPACT_ATOMS: atom_id res chain seq x y z
N MET A 1 -29.94 -28.27 42.66
CA MET A 1 -28.94 -27.35 42.13
C MET A 1 -28.27 -27.84 40.82
N GLN A 2 -27.89 -29.08 40.70
CA GLN A 2 -27.28 -29.59 39.47
C GLN A 2 -28.29 -29.72 38.33
N GLU A 3 -29.52 -30.12 38.58
CA GLU A 3 -30.56 -30.21 37.53
C GLU A 3 -30.97 -28.88 36.93
N GLU A 4 -30.93 -27.79 37.71
CA GLU A 4 -31.25 -26.44 37.22
C GLU A 4 -30.15 -25.88 36.29
N ILE A 5 -28.90 -26.25 36.56
CA ILE A 5 -27.77 -25.85 35.76
C ILE A 5 -27.77 -26.61 34.44
N GLU A 6 -28.08 -27.90 34.45
CA GLU A 6 -28.19 -28.73 33.23
C GLU A 6 -29.36 -28.27 32.36
N GLN A 7 -30.51 -27.95 32.92
CA GLN A 7 -31.65 -27.40 32.17
C GLN A 7 -31.36 -26.03 31.55
N LYS A 8 -30.66 -25.14 32.27
CA LYS A 8 -30.26 -23.85 31.73
C LYS A 8 -29.23 -23.99 30.62
N SER A 9 -28.28 -24.91 30.78
CA SER A 9 -27.29 -25.23 29.73
C SER A 9 -27.95 -25.83 28.50
N PHE A 10 -28.92 -26.71 28.68
CA PHE A 10 -29.66 -27.34 27.59
C PHE A 10 -30.55 -26.33 26.86
N ASN A 11 -31.20 -25.44 27.57
CA ASN A 11 -32.01 -24.35 26.99
C ASN A 11 -31.15 -23.32 26.23
N LEU A 12 -29.95 -23.04 26.71
CA LEU A 12 -29.00 -22.19 26.01
C LEU A 12 -28.50 -22.87 24.72
N MET A 13 -28.27 -24.18 24.76
CA MET A 13 -27.85 -24.97 23.59
C MET A 13 -28.97 -25.09 22.55
N ILE A 14 -30.23 -25.23 23.00
CA ILE A 14 -31.39 -25.27 22.11
C ILE A 14 -31.70 -23.89 21.51
N SER A 15 -31.45 -22.80 22.21
CA SER A 15 -31.63 -21.45 21.66
C SER A 15 -30.55 -21.10 20.62
N THR A 16 -29.35 -21.63 20.76
CA THR A 16 -28.28 -21.49 19.74
C THR A 16 -28.54 -22.32 18.48
N THR A 17 -29.17 -23.52 18.62
CA THR A 17 -29.56 -24.34 17.46
C THR A 17 -30.76 -23.81 16.70
N LYS A 18 -31.57 -22.93 17.33
CA LYS A 18 -32.69 -22.23 16.67
C LYS A 18 -32.29 -20.94 15.94
N LEU A 19 -31.01 -20.62 15.85
CA LEU A 19 -30.51 -19.67 14.88
C LEU A 19 -30.86 -20.23 13.50
N SER A 20 -31.98 -19.77 12.95
CA SER A 20 -32.49 -20.28 11.69
C SER A 20 -31.38 -20.17 10.64
N ALA A 21 -31.27 -21.17 9.77
CA ALA A 21 -30.31 -21.16 8.68
C ALA A 21 -30.31 -19.83 7.90
N ARG A 22 -31.45 -19.11 7.90
CA ARG A 22 -31.60 -17.76 7.32
C ARG A 22 -30.80 -16.70 8.03
N THR A 23 -30.70 -16.71 9.37
CA THR A 23 -29.90 -15.74 10.15
C THR A 23 -28.41 -15.99 9.97
N VAL A 24 -27.97 -17.24 9.95
CA VAL A 24 -26.58 -17.59 9.65
C VAL A 24 -26.21 -17.17 8.22
N LEU A 25 -27.07 -17.45 7.25
CA LEU A 25 -26.88 -17.03 5.85
C LEU A 25 -26.83 -15.51 5.69
N ARG A 26 -27.65 -14.77 6.42
CA ARG A 26 -27.61 -13.30 6.46
C ARG A 26 -26.29 -12.78 7.05
N ALA A 27 -25.84 -13.37 8.16
CA ALA A 27 -24.57 -12.99 8.79
C ALA A 27 -23.37 -13.28 7.88
N VAL A 28 -23.35 -14.44 7.23
CA VAL A 28 -22.29 -14.79 6.26
C VAL A 28 -22.34 -13.86 5.05
N LYS A 29 -23.50 -13.56 4.50
CA LYS A 29 -23.63 -12.59 3.39
C LYS A 29 -23.18 -11.19 3.81
N ALA A 30 -23.51 -10.73 5.03
CA ALA A 30 -23.05 -9.44 5.53
C ALA A 30 -21.54 -9.41 5.71
N ALA A 31 -20.95 -10.46 6.29
CA ALA A 31 -19.50 -10.59 6.44
C ALA A 31 -18.78 -10.61 5.08
N LEU A 32 -19.31 -11.36 4.11
CA LEU A 32 -18.78 -11.39 2.75
C LEU A 32 -18.87 -10.03 2.05
N ARG A 33 -19.96 -9.29 2.23
CA ARG A 33 -20.09 -7.91 1.70
C ARG A 33 -19.07 -6.97 2.31
N LEU A 34 -18.86 -7.02 3.63
CA LEU A 34 -17.83 -6.22 4.32
C LEU A 34 -16.43 -6.60 3.87
N TYR A 35 -16.15 -7.89 3.68
CA TYR A 35 -14.87 -8.36 3.16
C TYR A 35 -14.65 -7.90 1.72
N GLN A 36 -15.65 -8.03 0.86
CA GLN A 36 -15.59 -7.59 -0.53
C GLN A 36 -15.44 -6.06 -0.66
N SER A 37 -16.09 -5.28 0.20
CA SER A 37 -15.95 -3.82 0.20
C SER A 37 -14.54 -3.38 0.60
N LYS A 38 -13.91 -4.07 1.56
CA LYS A 38 -12.50 -3.83 1.92
C LYS A 38 -11.53 -4.30 0.84
N ALA A 39 -11.81 -5.44 0.20
CA ALA A 39 -11.00 -5.97 -0.90
C ALA A 39 -11.11 -5.12 -2.18
N SER A 40 -12.15 -4.31 -2.31
CA SER A 40 -12.35 -3.43 -3.47
C SER A 40 -11.73 -2.04 -3.34
N GLN A 41 -10.98 -1.77 -2.25
CA GLN A 41 -10.24 -0.52 -2.09
C GLN A 41 -8.82 -0.63 -2.63
N GLY A 42 -8.37 0.42 -3.30
CA GLY A 42 -7.03 0.51 -3.86
C GLY A 42 -6.93 -0.08 -5.27
N LYS A 43 -5.96 -0.97 -5.48
CA LYS A 43 -5.73 -1.58 -6.80
C LYS A 43 -6.82 -2.59 -7.14
N GLN A 44 -7.53 -2.35 -8.24
CA GLN A 44 -8.65 -3.16 -8.70
C GLN A 44 -8.50 -3.53 -10.18
N SER A 45 -9.36 -4.41 -10.68
CA SER A 45 -9.47 -4.62 -12.11
C SER A 45 -10.27 -3.48 -12.75
N VAL A 46 -9.98 -3.16 -14.02
CA VAL A 46 -10.72 -2.14 -14.79
C VAL A 46 -12.22 -2.46 -14.80
N ARG A 47 -12.56 -3.75 -14.95
CA ARG A 47 -13.95 -4.22 -14.94
C ARG A 47 -14.67 -3.93 -13.62
N THR A 48 -13.98 -4.12 -12.50
CA THR A 48 -14.52 -3.83 -11.15
C THR A 48 -14.72 -2.34 -10.95
N LEU A 49 -13.77 -1.53 -11.42
CA LEU A 49 -13.84 -0.07 -11.34
C LEU A 49 -15.03 0.47 -12.16
N LEU A 50 -15.23 -0.04 -13.37
CA LEU A 50 -16.36 0.33 -14.25
C LEU A 50 -17.73 -0.05 -13.66
N ARG A 51 -17.83 -1.21 -12.97
CA ARG A 51 -19.08 -1.65 -12.32
C ARG A 51 -19.57 -0.72 -11.22
N GLN A 52 -18.73 0.13 -10.69
CA GLN A 52 -19.09 1.06 -9.62
C GLN A 52 -19.86 2.29 -10.12
N ASN A 53 -20.04 2.42 -11.44
CA ASN A 53 -20.89 3.46 -12.10
C ASN A 53 -20.60 4.92 -11.65
N ARG A 54 -19.36 5.22 -11.25
CA ARG A 54 -18.97 6.56 -10.78
C ARG A 54 -18.20 7.39 -11.82
N GLY A 55 -18.22 6.95 -13.07
CA GLY A 55 -17.37 7.52 -14.10
C GLY A 55 -15.89 7.12 -13.89
N VAL A 56 -15.17 6.96 -14.97
CA VAL A 56 -13.76 6.54 -14.94
C VAL A 56 -12.97 7.46 -15.84
N SER A 57 -11.89 8.01 -15.32
CA SER A 57 -10.88 8.75 -16.07
C SER A 57 -9.61 7.91 -16.19
N SER A 58 -8.81 8.18 -17.22
CA SER A 58 -7.55 7.47 -17.43
C SER A 58 -6.40 8.42 -17.68
N VAL A 59 -5.22 8.03 -17.21
CA VAL A 59 -3.96 8.73 -17.47
C VAL A 59 -2.93 7.72 -17.94
N GLU A 60 -2.14 8.13 -18.91
CA GLU A 60 -1.05 7.33 -19.43
C GLU A 60 0.23 7.57 -18.63
N ILE A 61 0.91 6.49 -18.26
CA ILE A 61 2.13 6.53 -17.44
C ILE A 61 3.17 5.55 -17.98
N SER A 62 4.43 5.91 -17.89
CA SER A 62 5.55 5.03 -18.24
C SER A 62 5.72 3.90 -17.23
N LYS A 63 6.31 2.79 -17.65
CA LYS A 63 6.56 1.61 -16.79
C LYS A 63 7.30 1.96 -15.50
N THR A 64 8.27 2.87 -15.58
CA THR A 64 9.10 3.28 -14.44
C THR A 64 8.32 4.05 -13.38
N GLY A 65 7.25 4.76 -13.79
CA GLY A 65 6.41 5.58 -12.90
C GLY A 65 5.39 4.80 -12.08
N ILE A 66 5.02 3.59 -12.50
CA ILE A 66 3.90 2.85 -11.92
C ILE A 66 4.07 2.59 -10.42
N ARG A 67 5.21 2.04 -10.00
CA ARG A 67 5.46 1.69 -8.58
C ARG A 67 5.43 2.92 -7.66
N GLY A 68 5.95 4.03 -8.16
CA GLY A 68 5.90 5.30 -7.43
C GLY A 68 4.46 5.77 -7.27
N LEU A 69 3.73 5.83 -8.36
CA LEU A 69 2.33 6.24 -8.36
C LEU A 69 1.45 5.33 -7.47
N GLU A 70 1.63 4.01 -7.52
CA GLU A 70 0.89 3.07 -6.67
C GLU A 70 1.05 3.40 -5.17
N ARG A 71 2.24 3.79 -4.72
CA ARG A 71 2.51 4.20 -3.34
C ARG A 71 1.68 5.42 -2.95
N TYR A 72 1.66 6.44 -3.82
CA TYR A 72 0.92 7.68 -3.55
C TYR A 72 -0.59 7.49 -3.70
N ALA A 73 -1.05 6.72 -4.69
CA ALA A 73 -2.46 6.37 -4.82
C ALA A 73 -2.98 5.66 -3.57
N LYS A 74 -2.18 4.74 -3.01
CA LYS A 74 -2.49 4.08 -1.73
C LYS A 74 -2.52 5.05 -0.55
N LYS A 75 -1.57 6.00 -0.49
CA LYS A 75 -1.52 7.04 0.54
C LYS A 75 -2.77 7.91 0.55
N TYR A 76 -3.29 8.25 -0.61
CA TYR A 76 -4.49 9.06 -0.78
C TYR A 76 -5.80 8.25 -0.79
N GLY A 77 -5.73 6.94 -0.61
CA GLY A 77 -6.91 6.06 -0.57
C GLY A 77 -7.67 5.98 -1.89
N ILE A 78 -7.00 6.18 -3.02
CA ILE A 78 -7.58 6.21 -4.36
C ILE A 78 -7.78 4.79 -4.86
N ASP A 79 -8.96 4.52 -5.44
CA ASP A 79 -9.23 3.29 -6.16
C ASP A 79 -8.77 3.43 -7.62
N TYR A 80 -7.91 2.54 -8.04
CA TYR A 80 -7.32 2.58 -9.38
C TYR A 80 -7.18 1.20 -10.00
N ALA A 81 -7.10 1.18 -11.32
CA ALA A 81 -6.80 -0.01 -12.11
C ALA A 81 -5.69 0.30 -13.11
N ILE A 82 -4.81 -0.65 -13.36
CA ILE A 82 -3.71 -0.50 -14.31
C ILE A 82 -3.91 -1.52 -15.43
N ARG A 83 -3.86 -1.04 -16.67
CA ARG A 83 -3.86 -1.86 -17.87
C ARG A 83 -2.61 -1.57 -18.69
N LYS A 84 -1.92 -2.63 -19.08
CA LYS A 84 -0.80 -2.54 -20.00
C LYS A 84 -1.35 -2.50 -21.43
N ASP A 85 -0.96 -1.49 -22.18
CA ASP A 85 -1.17 -1.41 -23.61
C ASP A 85 0.10 -1.85 -24.35
N THR A 86 -0.01 -2.90 -25.13
CA THR A 86 1.08 -3.50 -25.91
C THR A 86 1.05 -3.09 -27.37
N SER A 87 0.13 -2.19 -27.76
CA SER A 87 -0.03 -1.73 -29.12
C SER A 87 1.17 -0.94 -29.64
N GLU A 88 1.95 -0.37 -28.72
CA GLU A 88 3.14 0.42 -29.03
C GLU A 88 4.41 -0.15 -28.37
N VAL A 89 5.54 0.14 -28.96
CA VAL A 89 6.86 -0.21 -28.40
C VAL A 89 7.62 1.09 -28.13
N PRO A 90 7.95 1.41 -26.86
CA PRO A 90 7.74 0.64 -25.62
C PRO A 90 6.28 0.62 -25.16
N PRO A 91 5.85 -0.45 -24.44
CA PRO A 91 4.46 -0.59 -23.99
C PRO A 91 4.09 0.53 -23.00
N ARG A 92 2.90 1.08 -23.19
CA ARG A 92 2.33 2.11 -22.32
C ARG A 92 1.47 1.48 -21.23
N TYR A 93 1.26 2.21 -20.16
CA TYR A 93 0.41 1.79 -19.06
C TYR A 93 -0.67 2.82 -18.84
N LEU A 94 -1.92 2.37 -18.91
CA LEU A 94 -3.08 3.20 -18.64
C LEU A 94 -3.52 2.97 -17.20
N VAL A 95 -3.55 4.04 -16.42
CA VAL A 95 -4.06 4.04 -15.06
C VAL A 95 -5.46 4.63 -15.08
N PHE A 96 -6.43 3.81 -14.70
CA PHE A 96 -7.83 4.19 -14.58
C PHE A 96 -8.15 4.51 -13.13
N PHE A 97 -8.90 5.56 -12.89
CA PHE A 97 -9.36 5.97 -11.56
C PHE A 97 -10.76 6.53 -11.64
N LYS A 98 -11.47 6.58 -10.53
CA LYS A 98 -12.81 7.14 -10.46
C LYS A 98 -12.80 8.65 -10.70
N ALA A 99 -13.77 9.16 -11.47
CA ALA A 99 -13.86 10.60 -11.73
C ALA A 99 -13.96 11.47 -10.46
N PRO A 100 -14.69 11.08 -9.40
CA PRO A 100 -14.69 11.84 -8.14
C PRO A 100 -13.32 11.92 -7.46
N ASP A 101 -12.42 10.99 -7.72
CA ASP A 101 -11.08 10.93 -7.11
C ASP A 101 -10.04 11.71 -7.93
N ALA A 102 -10.45 12.46 -8.96
CA ALA A 102 -9.55 13.18 -9.87
C ALA A 102 -8.65 14.19 -9.13
N GLU A 103 -9.18 14.93 -8.17
CA GLU A 103 -8.40 15.90 -7.38
C GLU A 103 -7.38 15.20 -6.48
N ALA A 104 -7.79 14.11 -5.81
CA ALA A 104 -6.91 13.30 -5.00
C ALA A 104 -5.81 12.65 -5.87
N PHE A 105 -6.17 12.22 -7.09
CA PHE A 105 -5.21 11.67 -8.05
C PHE A 105 -4.19 12.73 -8.51
N GLN A 106 -4.65 13.94 -8.82
CA GLN A 106 -3.76 15.05 -9.17
C GLN A 106 -2.79 15.39 -8.03
N SER A 107 -3.26 15.41 -6.80
CA SER A 107 -2.44 15.64 -5.62
C SER A 107 -1.40 14.53 -5.42
N ALA A 108 -1.81 13.27 -5.56
CA ALA A 108 -0.93 12.12 -5.53
C ALA A 108 0.13 12.17 -6.63
N PHE A 109 -0.25 12.54 -7.84
CA PHE A 109 0.65 12.66 -8.97
C PHE A 109 1.64 13.82 -8.81
N ARG A 110 1.19 14.95 -8.29
CA ARG A 110 2.04 16.11 -8.01
C ARG A 110 3.10 15.77 -6.96
N GLU A 111 2.70 15.11 -5.86
CA GLU A 111 3.62 14.67 -4.81
C GLU A 111 4.62 13.63 -5.33
N TYR A 112 4.16 12.71 -6.15
CA TYR A 112 5.01 11.72 -6.84
C TYR A 112 6.06 12.41 -7.74
N SER A 113 5.63 13.35 -8.59
CA SER A 113 6.52 14.10 -9.47
C SER A 113 7.56 14.91 -8.69
N ALA A 114 7.15 15.57 -7.62
CA ALA A 114 8.06 16.29 -6.72
C ALA A 114 9.08 15.35 -6.07
N SER A 115 8.66 14.14 -5.69
CA SER A 115 9.57 13.16 -5.11
C SER A 115 10.61 12.64 -6.11
N LEU A 116 10.25 12.53 -7.39
CA LEU A 116 11.19 12.17 -8.45
C LEU A 116 12.26 13.25 -8.64
N LEU A 117 11.85 14.51 -8.76
CA LEU A 117 12.77 15.64 -8.90
C LEU A 117 13.72 15.79 -7.71
N ASN A 118 13.23 15.49 -6.50
CA ASN A 118 14.05 15.52 -5.30
C ASN A 118 14.98 14.31 -5.18
N LYS A 119 14.61 13.18 -5.77
CA LYS A 119 15.45 11.97 -5.79
C LYS A 119 16.67 12.18 -6.69
N ASP A 120 16.49 12.81 -7.84
CA ASP A 120 17.59 13.13 -8.76
C ASP A 120 18.58 14.16 -8.18
N LYS A 121 18.10 15.01 -7.26
CA LYS A 121 18.93 15.99 -6.55
C LYS A 121 19.67 15.42 -5.33
N ARG A 122 19.29 14.24 -4.85
CA ARG A 122 19.97 13.60 -3.71
C ARG A 122 21.15 12.78 -4.22
N PRO A 123 22.39 13.13 -3.84
CA PRO A 123 23.53 12.30 -4.18
C PRO A 123 23.30 10.88 -3.61
N SER A 124 23.65 9.89 -4.39
CA SER A 124 23.59 8.49 -3.96
C SER A 124 24.33 8.34 -2.63
N VAL A 125 23.80 7.53 -1.72
CA VAL A 125 24.46 7.22 -0.43
C VAL A 125 25.87 6.68 -0.68
N LEU A 126 26.08 5.93 -1.77
CA LEU A 126 27.39 5.45 -2.20
C LEU A 126 28.31 6.60 -2.64
N ALA A 127 27.80 7.60 -3.37
CA ALA A 127 28.59 8.75 -3.77
C ALA A 127 29.02 9.57 -2.56
N LYS A 128 28.11 9.77 -1.59
CA LYS A 128 28.42 10.44 -0.32
C LYS A 128 29.42 9.65 0.53
N LEU A 129 29.32 8.33 0.55
CA LEU A 129 30.28 7.48 1.24
C LEU A 129 31.66 7.55 0.59
N HIS A 130 31.74 7.53 -0.74
CA HIS A 130 32.99 7.70 -1.47
C HIS A 130 33.66 9.05 -1.20
N GLU A 131 32.88 10.12 -1.20
CA GLU A 131 33.34 11.46 -0.85
C GLU A 131 33.90 11.53 0.58
N LEU A 132 33.19 10.92 1.56
CA LEU A 132 33.63 10.86 2.95
C LEU A 132 34.90 10.02 3.12
N VAL A 133 35.02 8.91 2.39
CA VAL A 133 36.23 8.06 2.42
C VAL A 133 37.41 8.79 1.81
N GLN A 134 37.24 9.52 0.71
CA GLN A 134 38.30 10.33 0.12
C GLN A 134 38.71 11.49 1.04
N ALA A 135 37.74 12.20 1.62
CA ALA A 135 38.02 13.25 2.61
C ALA A 135 38.74 12.73 3.86
N ALA A 136 38.40 11.52 4.31
CA ALA A 136 39.09 10.86 5.43
C ALA A 136 40.52 10.43 5.06
N ALA A 137 40.76 10.05 3.81
CA ALA A 137 42.11 9.70 3.31
C ALA A 137 43.02 10.93 3.13
N GLU A 138 42.47 12.10 2.89
CA GLU A 138 43.17 13.38 2.73
C GLU A 138 43.52 14.02 4.10
N LEU A 139 42.89 13.60 5.20
CA LEU A 139 43.24 14.06 6.53
C LEU A 139 44.55 13.46 6.96
N PRO A 140 45.63 14.26 7.19
CA PRO A 140 46.90 13.73 7.69
C PRO A 140 46.67 13.04 9.02
N GLY A 141 46.97 11.77 9.05
CA GLY A 141 46.68 10.85 10.15
C GLY A 141 47.22 11.35 11.50
N LYS A 142 46.34 11.85 12.32
CA LYS A 142 46.51 11.86 13.76
C LYS A 142 46.22 10.46 14.28
N VAL A 143 47.15 9.56 14.04
CA VAL A 143 47.20 8.29 14.77
C VAL A 143 47.56 8.66 16.22
N ARG A 144 46.56 8.71 17.08
CA ARG A 144 46.79 8.69 18.50
C ARG A 144 47.26 7.28 18.85
N HIS A 145 48.57 7.06 18.84
CA HIS A 145 49.20 5.99 19.59
C HIS A 145 48.91 6.25 21.08
N LYS A 146 48.01 5.50 21.62
CA LYS A 146 47.85 5.37 23.06
C LYS A 146 48.96 4.43 23.51
N GLU A 147 50.10 5.01 23.86
CA GLU A 147 51.14 4.28 24.57
C GLU A 147 50.53 3.76 25.87
N GLN A 148 50.43 2.44 25.96
CA GLN A 148 50.22 1.76 27.22
C GLN A 148 51.58 1.78 27.95
N GLU A 149 51.78 2.76 28.81
CA GLU A 149 52.76 2.62 29.90
C GLU A 149 52.30 1.46 30.79
N ARG A 150 52.94 0.32 30.61
CA ARG A 150 53.02 -0.67 31.67
C ARG A 150 54.10 -0.20 32.62
N GLY A 151 53.69 0.50 33.69
CA GLY A 151 54.51 0.72 34.86
C GLY A 151 54.68 -0.60 35.63
N LEU A 152 55.85 -0.87 35.95
CA LEU A 152 56.36 -1.86 36.92
C LEU A 152 55.66 -1.77 38.29
#